data_2b89f0df22e6ed522bcf2f246cd204ae
#
_entry.id   2b89f0df22e6ed522bcf2f246cd204ae
#
_cell.length_a   1.000
_cell.length_b   1.000
_cell.length_c   1.000
_cell.angle_alpha   90.00
_cell.angle_beta   90.00
_cell.angle_gamma   90.00
#
_symmetry.space_group_name_H-M   'P 1'
#
loop_
_entity.id
_entity.type
_entity.pdbx_description
1 polymer ?
#
loop_
_entity_poly.entity_id
_entity_poly.type
_entity_poly.pdbx_seq_one_letter_code
_entity_poly.pdbx_strand_id
1 'polypeptide(L)'
;MLQNNPELKSKIGQLWNKFWAGGISNPLTAIEQITYLLFMKRLDELDQKKQADAEWTGEPYTSKFDGLWIPPEFRGKEDEEYHAVDRYTLRWREFKHMQAEEMLQHVQTRVFPFLKDMNGATSNFTRHMKNAVFIIPKPALLVEAVKTIDEIFEIMEHDSQEKGQAFQDIQGDVYEMLLSEIATAGKNGQFRTPRHIIKLMADLVRPQLGHRIADPACGSGGFLLGAYQYIVTELAKKAGAKDLQPDEDGFVRTSVAAGLTEKAQAILQASLFGYDIDSTMVRLGLMNLMMHGIDEPNIDYKDTLSKSYSEEAEYDIVMANPPFTGSIDKGDINENLTVGTTKTELLFVENIYRLLKKGGTACVIVPQGVLFGSGKAFKALREMLVNRCDLKAVITMPSGVFKPYAGVSTAILLFTKVWGPKDKVTQAATENVWFYEMQADGYSLDDKRSKQEGYGDLLDIVTQFHERNEEKDTDRTAKWFMVPQAEIADEKNSYDLSLSRYKEDVFEEVEYEEPGIILERLLKEEVGEVGDDELVKVQSGIVRELLELQGIVG
;
A
#
# COMPACT_ATOMS: atom_id res chain seq x y z
N MET A 1 0.29 -15.22 5.38
CA MET A 1 -0.20 -16.62 5.42
C MET A 1 -1.09 -16.97 4.23
N LEU A 2 -2.08 -16.18 3.87
CA LEU A 2 -2.91 -16.44 2.69
C LEU A 2 -2.15 -16.39 1.36
N GLN A 3 -1.11 -15.55 1.25
CA GLN A 3 -0.24 -15.50 0.06
C GLN A 3 0.47 -16.83 -0.21
N ASN A 4 0.54 -17.74 0.76
CA ASN A 4 1.15 -19.05 0.65
C ASN A 4 0.14 -20.19 0.48
N ASN A 5 -1.18 -19.91 0.35
CA ASN A 5 -2.19 -20.92 0.05
C ASN A 5 -2.36 -21.06 -1.48
N PRO A 6 -1.79 -22.12 -2.13
CA PRO A 6 -1.85 -22.30 -3.58
C PRO A 6 -3.28 -22.52 -4.10
N GLU A 7 -4.13 -23.14 -3.29
CA GLU A 7 -5.52 -23.41 -3.65
C GLU A 7 -6.32 -22.11 -3.72
N LEU A 8 -6.17 -21.24 -2.73
CA LEU A 8 -6.80 -19.92 -2.69
C LEU A 8 -6.34 -19.06 -3.87
N LYS A 9 -5.02 -19.03 -4.15
CA LYS A 9 -4.48 -18.34 -5.34
C LYS A 9 -5.09 -18.86 -6.63
N SER A 10 -5.21 -20.18 -6.75
CA SER A 10 -5.81 -20.81 -7.93
C SER A 10 -7.26 -20.38 -8.11
N LYS A 11 -8.06 -20.37 -7.03
CA LYS A 11 -9.47 -19.97 -7.08
C LYS A 11 -9.63 -18.49 -7.45
N ILE A 12 -8.80 -17.62 -6.89
CA ILE A 12 -8.78 -16.19 -7.24
C ILE A 12 -8.42 -15.99 -8.72
N GLY A 13 -7.40 -16.68 -9.21
CA GLY A 13 -7.02 -16.65 -10.63
C GLY A 13 -8.15 -17.19 -11.55
N GLN A 14 -8.87 -18.23 -11.12
CA GLN A 14 -10.04 -18.76 -11.84
C GLN A 14 -11.18 -17.73 -11.90
N LEU A 15 -11.48 -17.06 -10.76
CA LEU A 15 -12.48 -16.01 -10.71
C LEU A 15 -12.15 -14.88 -11.70
N TRP A 16 -10.91 -14.44 -11.71
CA TRP A 16 -10.41 -13.44 -12.64
C TRP A 16 -10.59 -13.84 -14.10
N ASN A 17 -10.12 -15.04 -14.45
CA ASN A 17 -10.20 -15.56 -15.82
C ASN A 17 -11.65 -15.69 -16.32
N LYS A 18 -12.59 -16.00 -15.43
CA LYS A 18 -14.02 -16.07 -15.77
C LYS A 18 -14.58 -14.70 -16.16
N PHE A 19 -14.20 -13.63 -15.43
CA PHE A 19 -14.63 -12.27 -15.78
C PHE A 19 -14.06 -11.84 -17.14
N TRP A 20 -12.78 -12.12 -17.36
CA TRP A 20 -12.12 -11.84 -18.64
C TRP A 20 -12.78 -12.58 -19.81
N ALA A 21 -12.95 -13.89 -19.71
CA ALA A 21 -13.61 -14.71 -20.71
C ALA A 21 -15.12 -14.38 -20.86
N GLY A 22 -15.72 -13.87 -19.79
CA GLY A 22 -17.12 -13.44 -19.77
C GLY A 22 -17.41 -12.13 -20.50
N GLY A 23 -16.36 -11.41 -20.96
CA GLY A 23 -16.48 -10.17 -21.74
C GLY A 23 -16.20 -8.88 -20.97
N ILE A 24 -15.70 -8.98 -19.72
CA ILE A 24 -15.25 -7.82 -18.93
C ILE A 24 -13.74 -7.72 -19.05
N SER A 25 -13.26 -7.10 -20.13
CA SER A 25 -11.83 -7.03 -20.46
C SER A 25 -11.08 -5.84 -19.83
N ASN A 26 -11.79 -4.89 -19.22
CA ASN A 26 -11.15 -3.82 -18.48
C ASN A 26 -10.85 -4.31 -17.05
N PRO A 27 -9.58 -4.34 -16.62
CA PRO A 27 -9.19 -4.82 -15.31
C PRO A 27 -9.90 -4.10 -14.16
N LEU A 28 -9.92 -2.75 -14.16
CA LEU A 28 -10.58 -1.97 -13.11
C LEU A 28 -12.07 -2.28 -12.99
N THR A 29 -12.72 -2.45 -14.14
CA THR A 29 -14.14 -2.82 -14.17
C THR A 29 -14.37 -4.22 -13.61
N ALA A 30 -13.53 -5.19 -13.99
CA ALA A 30 -13.62 -6.56 -13.44
C ALA A 30 -13.43 -6.56 -11.92
N ILE A 31 -12.43 -5.81 -11.42
CA ILE A 31 -12.19 -5.60 -9.97
C ILE A 31 -13.45 -5.08 -9.29
N GLU A 32 -13.98 -4.01 -9.83
CA GLU A 32 -15.13 -3.34 -9.24
C GLU A 32 -16.31 -4.30 -9.11
N GLN A 33 -16.61 -5.08 -10.17
CA GLN A 33 -17.69 -6.07 -10.14
C GLN A 33 -17.42 -7.21 -9.15
N ILE A 34 -16.21 -7.76 -9.12
CA ILE A 34 -15.82 -8.80 -8.17
C ILE A 34 -15.95 -8.25 -6.75
N THR A 35 -15.48 -7.03 -6.51
CA THR A 35 -15.57 -6.35 -5.22
C THR A 35 -17.01 -6.20 -4.73
N TYR A 36 -17.94 -5.84 -5.62
CA TYR A 36 -19.35 -5.76 -5.25
C TYR A 36 -19.88 -7.12 -4.76
N LEU A 37 -19.55 -8.20 -5.45
CA LEU A 37 -19.98 -9.54 -5.05
C LEU A 37 -19.36 -9.97 -3.70
N LEU A 38 -18.07 -9.74 -3.53
CA LEU A 38 -17.39 -10.02 -2.24
C LEU A 38 -18.00 -9.22 -1.10
N PHE A 39 -18.32 -7.96 -1.36
CA PHE A 39 -18.92 -7.09 -0.37
C PHE A 39 -20.33 -7.55 0.02
N MET A 40 -21.15 -7.96 -0.97
CA MET A 40 -22.47 -8.57 -0.71
C MET A 40 -22.36 -9.81 0.17
N LYS A 41 -21.44 -10.73 -0.16
CA LYS A 41 -21.18 -11.95 0.63
C LYS A 41 -20.76 -11.59 2.05
N ARG A 42 -19.81 -10.68 2.19
CA ARG A 42 -19.29 -10.25 3.48
C ARG A 42 -20.36 -9.61 4.36
N LEU A 43 -21.21 -8.77 3.80
CA LEU A 43 -22.29 -8.13 4.53
C LEU A 43 -23.26 -9.14 5.13
N ASP A 44 -23.66 -10.16 4.37
CA ASP A 44 -24.56 -11.19 4.87
C ASP A 44 -23.91 -11.98 6.02
N GLU A 45 -22.62 -12.35 5.90
CA GLU A 45 -21.89 -13.07 6.95
C GLU A 45 -21.69 -12.24 8.23
N LEU A 46 -21.34 -10.94 8.07
CA LEU A 46 -21.19 -10.04 9.22
C LEU A 46 -22.51 -9.87 9.97
N ASP A 47 -23.61 -9.71 9.24
CA ASP A 47 -24.93 -9.57 9.83
C ASP A 47 -25.33 -10.83 10.59
N GLN A 48 -25.12 -12.02 10.01
CA GLN A 48 -25.37 -13.29 10.67
C GLN A 48 -24.56 -13.44 11.97
N LYS A 49 -23.26 -13.08 11.91
CA LYS A 49 -22.41 -13.15 13.09
C LYS A 49 -22.89 -12.21 14.18
N LYS A 50 -23.22 -10.96 13.83
CA LYS A 50 -23.76 -9.98 14.81
C LYS A 50 -25.09 -10.44 15.41
N GLN A 51 -25.96 -11.09 14.63
CA GLN A 51 -27.19 -11.69 15.14
C GLN A 51 -26.90 -12.82 16.14
N ALA A 52 -26.00 -13.74 15.81
CA ALA A 52 -25.62 -14.84 16.69
C ALA A 52 -24.96 -14.36 17.98
N ASP A 53 -24.07 -13.36 17.88
CA ASP A 53 -23.41 -12.75 19.04
C ASP A 53 -24.45 -12.05 19.96
N ALA A 54 -25.43 -11.34 19.38
CA ALA A 54 -26.51 -10.69 20.11
C ALA A 54 -27.43 -11.69 20.81
N GLU A 55 -27.78 -12.81 20.16
CA GLU A 55 -28.53 -13.91 20.76
C GLU A 55 -27.76 -14.54 21.93
N TRP A 56 -26.45 -14.68 21.83
CA TRP A 56 -25.59 -15.22 22.88
C TRP A 56 -25.44 -14.26 24.07
N THR A 57 -25.25 -12.95 23.79
CA THR A 57 -25.03 -11.93 24.84
C THR A 57 -26.32 -11.41 25.44
N GLY A 58 -27.44 -11.57 24.75
CA GLY A 58 -28.73 -10.98 25.11
C GLY A 58 -28.82 -9.47 24.80
N GLU A 59 -27.87 -8.92 24.04
CA GLU A 59 -27.90 -7.53 23.60
C GLU A 59 -28.83 -7.34 22.39
N PRO A 60 -29.56 -6.21 22.28
CA PRO A 60 -30.41 -5.97 21.14
C PRO A 60 -29.60 -5.71 19.87
N TYR A 61 -29.91 -6.42 18.81
CA TYR A 61 -29.34 -6.20 17.46
C TYR A 61 -30.47 -6.14 16.42
N THR A 62 -30.40 -5.16 15.54
CA THR A 62 -31.32 -5.05 14.40
C THR A 62 -30.55 -5.33 13.12
N SER A 63 -30.93 -6.40 12.42
CA SER A 63 -30.31 -6.78 11.17
C SER A 63 -30.56 -5.72 10.08
N LYS A 64 -29.55 -5.48 9.25
CA LYS A 64 -29.68 -4.65 8.04
C LYS A 64 -30.64 -5.28 7.02
N PHE A 65 -30.91 -6.57 7.14
CA PHE A 65 -31.77 -7.34 6.25
C PHE A 65 -33.15 -7.62 6.87
N ASP A 66 -33.52 -6.96 7.94
CA ASP A 66 -34.87 -7.06 8.51
C ASP A 66 -35.81 -5.99 7.95
N GLY A 67 -37.07 -6.39 7.75
CA GLY A 67 -38.14 -5.51 7.29
C GLY A 67 -38.15 -5.26 5.79
N LEU A 68 -38.88 -4.25 5.38
CA LEU A 68 -39.07 -3.90 3.98
C LEU A 68 -38.12 -2.78 3.55
N TRP A 69 -37.64 -2.88 2.32
CA TRP A 69 -36.88 -1.83 1.64
C TRP A 69 -37.66 -1.30 0.45
N ILE A 70 -37.81 0.00 0.39
CA ILE A 70 -38.45 0.68 -0.72
C ILE A 70 -37.36 1.33 -1.56
N PRO A 71 -37.25 0.99 -2.87
CA PRO A 71 -36.28 1.63 -3.74
C PRO A 71 -36.45 3.15 -3.74
N PRO A 72 -35.35 3.93 -3.74
CA PRO A 72 -35.39 5.40 -3.60
C PRO A 72 -36.32 6.09 -4.60
N GLU A 73 -36.45 5.57 -5.84
CA GLU A 73 -37.29 6.11 -6.88
C GLU A 73 -38.80 5.99 -6.63
N PHE A 74 -39.22 5.13 -5.69
CA PHE A 74 -40.64 4.91 -5.36
C PHE A 74 -41.05 5.54 -4.03
N ARG A 75 -40.10 6.00 -3.22
CA ARG A 75 -40.36 6.59 -1.89
C ARG A 75 -41.28 7.82 -1.99
N GLY A 76 -42.30 7.86 -1.15
CA GLY A 76 -43.26 8.95 -1.13
C GLY A 76 -44.25 8.99 -2.28
N LYS A 77 -44.32 7.93 -3.10
CA LYS A 77 -45.33 7.77 -4.15
C LYS A 77 -46.54 6.98 -3.66
N GLU A 78 -47.69 7.14 -4.33
CA GLU A 78 -48.95 6.46 -3.94
C GLU A 78 -48.86 4.92 -4.03
N ASP A 79 -47.95 4.40 -4.86
CA ASP A 79 -47.71 2.98 -5.09
C ASP A 79 -46.45 2.42 -4.39
N GLU A 80 -45.90 3.17 -3.42
CA GLU A 80 -44.66 2.84 -2.72
C GLU A 80 -44.69 1.43 -2.10
N GLU A 81 -45.81 1.07 -1.45
CA GLU A 81 -45.98 -0.25 -0.82
C GLU A 81 -45.91 -1.40 -1.82
N TYR A 82 -46.37 -1.20 -3.06
CA TYR A 82 -46.31 -2.21 -4.11
C TYR A 82 -44.88 -2.52 -4.56
N HIS A 83 -43.97 -1.55 -4.41
CA HIS A 83 -42.56 -1.68 -4.77
C HIS A 83 -41.66 -2.09 -3.57
N ALA A 84 -42.27 -2.32 -2.41
CA ALA A 84 -41.52 -2.76 -1.23
C ALA A 84 -40.95 -4.16 -1.43
N VAL A 85 -39.69 -4.33 -1.08
CA VAL A 85 -38.93 -5.59 -1.18
C VAL A 85 -38.60 -6.07 0.22
N ASP A 86 -38.88 -7.33 0.52
CA ASP A 86 -38.42 -7.95 1.74
C ASP A 86 -36.90 -8.04 1.73
N ARG A 87 -36.24 -7.33 2.65
CA ARG A 87 -34.77 -7.28 2.77
C ARG A 87 -34.16 -8.66 2.96
N TYR A 88 -34.88 -9.59 3.56
CA TYR A 88 -34.40 -10.96 3.75
C TYR A 88 -34.03 -11.61 2.40
N THR A 89 -34.81 -11.36 1.36
CA THR A 89 -34.56 -11.89 0.00
C THR A 89 -33.30 -11.33 -0.65
N LEU A 90 -32.74 -10.23 -0.11
CA LEU A 90 -31.55 -9.56 -0.63
C LEU A 90 -30.24 -10.14 -0.08
N ARG A 91 -30.32 -11.11 0.82
CA ARG A 91 -29.17 -11.81 1.39
C ARG A 91 -28.47 -12.68 0.36
N TRP A 92 -27.15 -12.74 0.46
CA TRP A 92 -26.34 -13.64 -0.39
C TRP A 92 -26.82 -15.09 -0.34
N ARG A 93 -27.08 -15.61 0.85
CA ARG A 93 -27.55 -16.98 1.07
C ARG A 93 -28.90 -17.29 0.43
N GLU A 94 -29.73 -16.30 0.16
CA GLU A 94 -31.02 -16.46 -0.48
C GLU A 94 -30.90 -16.45 -2.00
N PHE A 95 -30.27 -15.41 -2.57
CA PHE A 95 -30.24 -15.28 -4.02
C PHE A 95 -29.25 -16.24 -4.70
N LYS A 96 -28.23 -16.76 -4.00
CA LYS A 96 -27.27 -17.69 -4.59
C LYS A 96 -27.88 -19.00 -5.08
N HIS A 97 -29.08 -19.34 -4.64
CA HIS A 97 -29.82 -20.55 -5.05
C HIS A 97 -30.82 -20.32 -6.18
N MET A 98 -30.97 -19.08 -6.66
CA MET A 98 -31.88 -18.75 -7.76
C MET A 98 -31.36 -19.29 -9.09
N GLN A 99 -32.27 -19.48 -10.06
CA GLN A 99 -31.90 -19.80 -11.44
C GLN A 99 -31.12 -18.64 -12.06
N ALA A 100 -30.27 -18.93 -13.04
CA ALA A 100 -29.27 -17.99 -13.55
C ALA A 100 -29.86 -16.64 -14.01
N GLU A 101 -30.92 -16.65 -14.80
CA GLU A 101 -31.61 -15.46 -15.30
C GLU A 101 -32.31 -14.69 -14.19
N GLU A 102 -32.97 -15.40 -13.29
CA GLU A 102 -33.63 -14.83 -12.12
C GLU A 102 -32.63 -14.19 -11.17
N MET A 103 -31.50 -14.88 -10.88
CA MET A 103 -30.43 -14.35 -10.06
C MET A 103 -29.88 -13.05 -10.64
N LEU A 104 -29.55 -13.02 -11.92
CA LEU A 104 -29.03 -11.80 -12.55
C LEU A 104 -30.01 -10.64 -12.46
N GLN A 105 -31.27 -10.88 -12.78
CA GLN A 105 -32.32 -9.87 -12.69
C GLN A 105 -32.48 -9.38 -11.24
N HIS A 106 -32.54 -10.29 -10.28
CA HIS A 106 -32.72 -9.98 -8.87
C HIS A 106 -31.54 -9.15 -8.34
N VAL A 107 -30.29 -9.55 -8.66
CA VAL A 107 -29.09 -8.81 -8.23
C VAL A 107 -29.06 -7.42 -8.86
N GLN A 108 -29.32 -7.30 -10.16
CA GLN A 108 -29.27 -6.00 -10.86
C GLN A 108 -30.35 -5.03 -10.41
N THR A 109 -31.58 -5.52 -10.16
CA THR A 109 -32.73 -4.65 -9.93
C THR A 109 -33.13 -4.47 -8.47
N ARG A 110 -32.59 -5.31 -7.56
CA ARG A 110 -32.93 -5.29 -6.13
C ARG A 110 -31.73 -5.30 -5.21
N VAL A 111 -30.86 -6.31 -5.29
CA VAL A 111 -29.74 -6.45 -4.35
C VAL A 111 -28.74 -5.31 -4.50
N PHE A 112 -28.29 -5.02 -5.72
CA PHE A 112 -27.33 -3.94 -5.96
C PHE A 112 -27.88 -2.53 -5.67
N PRO A 113 -29.13 -2.17 -6.05
CA PRO A 113 -29.75 -0.93 -5.61
C PRO A 113 -29.89 -0.82 -4.10
N PHE A 114 -30.24 -1.90 -3.40
CA PHE A 114 -30.27 -1.93 -1.93
C PHE A 114 -28.88 -1.68 -1.34
N LEU A 115 -27.86 -2.35 -1.86
CA LEU A 115 -26.46 -2.15 -1.44
C LEU A 115 -26.04 -0.67 -1.52
N LYS A 116 -26.42 0.01 -2.58
CA LYS A 116 -26.12 1.44 -2.79
C LYS A 116 -26.78 2.34 -1.74
N ASP A 117 -27.91 1.94 -1.20
CA ASP A 117 -28.78 2.74 -0.32
C ASP A 117 -28.68 2.35 1.18
N MET A 118 -28.04 1.25 1.49
CA MET A 118 -28.13 0.57 2.79
C MET A 118 -27.64 1.40 4.00
N ASN A 119 -26.73 2.36 3.78
CA ASN A 119 -26.16 3.19 4.84
C ASN A 119 -26.84 4.58 4.96
N GLY A 120 -27.97 4.77 4.27
CA GLY A 120 -28.73 6.01 4.29
C GLY A 120 -28.16 7.09 3.33
N ALA A 121 -29.02 8.03 2.97
CA ALA A 121 -28.74 9.01 1.91
C ALA A 121 -27.55 9.97 2.21
N THR A 122 -27.19 10.16 3.48
CA THR A 122 -26.14 11.07 3.92
C THR A 122 -24.77 10.41 4.05
N SER A 123 -24.69 9.08 4.02
CA SER A 123 -23.41 8.38 4.17
C SER A 123 -22.47 8.62 2.99
N ASN A 124 -21.18 8.63 3.27
CA ASN A 124 -20.14 8.71 2.24
C ASN A 124 -20.26 7.55 1.24
N PHE A 125 -20.48 6.35 1.75
CA PHE A 125 -20.65 5.16 0.92
C PHE A 125 -21.80 5.31 -0.07
N THR A 126 -23.00 5.63 0.39
CA THR A 126 -24.18 5.82 -0.48
C THR A 126 -23.95 6.90 -1.54
N ARG A 127 -23.33 8.03 -1.15
CA ARG A 127 -23.04 9.12 -2.07
C ARG A 127 -22.12 8.68 -3.24
N HIS A 128 -21.05 7.94 -2.94
CA HIS A 128 -20.12 7.47 -3.97
C HIS A 128 -20.61 6.25 -4.73
N MET A 129 -21.47 5.42 -4.11
CA MET A 129 -22.12 4.29 -4.80
C MET A 129 -23.25 4.72 -5.74
N LYS A 130 -23.76 5.95 -5.65
CA LYS A 130 -24.90 6.41 -6.47
C LYS A 130 -24.70 6.16 -7.97
N ASN A 131 -23.51 6.44 -8.48
CA ASN A 131 -23.15 6.26 -9.89
C ASN A 131 -22.55 4.89 -10.22
N ALA A 132 -22.43 4.00 -9.24
CA ALA A 132 -21.96 2.64 -9.47
C ALA A 132 -22.96 1.84 -10.29
N VAL A 133 -22.44 0.99 -11.18
CA VAL A 133 -23.26 0.16 -12.10
C VAL A 133 -22.83 -1.29 -11.99
N PHE A 134 -23.81 -2.18 -11.85
CA PHE A 134 -23.59 -3.62 -11.91
C PHE A 134 -23.72 -4.08 -13.36
N ILE A 135 -22.60 -4.45 -13.99
CA ILE A 135 -22.52 -4.69 -15.44
C ILE A 135 -22.18 -6.13 -15.84
N ILE A 136 -22.33 -7.11 -14.94
CA ILE A 136 -22.12 -8.52 -15.31
C ILE A 136 -23.11 -8.86 -16.43
N PRO A 137 -22.62 -9.22 -17.64
CA PRO A 137 -23.47 -9.25 -18.82
C PRO A 137 -24.21 -10.58 -19.00
N LYS A 138 -23.75 -11.65 -18.35
CA LYS A 138 -24.25 -13.02 -18.61
C LYS A 138 -24.69 -13.68 -17.31
N PRO A 139 -25.90 -14.28 -17.26
CA PRO A 139 -26.37 -15.03 -16.10
C PRO A 139 -25.41 -16.14 -15.67
N ALA A 140 -24.87 -16.91 -16.62
CA ALA A 140 -23.92 -17.97 -16.31
C ALA A 140 -22.62 -17.45 -15.63
N LEU A 141 -22.12 -16.28 -16.03
CA LEU A 141 -20.93 -15.67 -15.39
C LEU A 141 -21.22 -15.31 -13.93
N LEU A 142 -22.41 -14.77 -13.63
CA LEU A 142 -22.78 -14.44 -12.26
C LEU A 142 -22.87 -15.70 -11.39
N VAL A 143 -23.55 -16.76 -11.87
CA VAL A 143 -23.65 -18.05 -11.14
C VAL A 143 -22.26 -18.62 -10.83
N GLU A 144 -21.36 -18.64 -11.83
CA GLU A 144 -20.00 -19.13 -11.65
C GLU A 144 -19.18 -18.26 -10.71
N ALA A 145 -19.35 -16.93 -10.76
CA ALA A 145 -18.69 -16.02 -9.84
C ALA A 145 -19.16 -16.25 -8.39
N VAL A 146 -20.48 -16.32 -8.18
CA VAL A 146 -21.07 -16.60 -6.86
C VAL A 146 -20.56 -17.91 -6.29
N LYS A 147 -20.55 -18.99 -7.09
CA LYS A 147 -20.03 -20.30 -6.68
C LYS A 147 -18.55 -20.22 -6.31
N THR A 148 -17.72 -19.57 -7.13
CA THR A 148 -16.28 -19.47 -6.88
C THR A 148 -15.99 -18.63 -5.62
N ILE A 149 -16.78 -17.59 -5.37
CA ILE A 149 -16.68 -16.77 -4.14
C ILE A 149 -17.07 -17.61 -2.92
N ASP A 150 -18.13 -18.42 -2.96
CA ASP A 150 -18.46 -19.33 -1.86
C ASP A 150 -17.32 -20.30 -1.57
N GLU A 151 -16.74 -20.94 -2.61
CA GLU A 151 -15.58 -21.82 -2.46
C GLU A 151 -14.36 -21.11 -1.84
N ILE A 152 -14.08 -19.85 -2.23
CA ILE A 152 -13.02 -19.04 -1.61
C ILE A 152 -13.29 -18.85 -0.11
N PHE A 153 -14.51 -18.52 0.27
CA PHE A 153 -14.87 -18.28 1.66
C PHE A 153 -14.84 -19.57 2.51
N GLU A 154 -15.22 -20.72 1.94
CA GLU A 154 -15.10 -22.04 2.60
C GLU A 154 -13.64 -22.40 2.89
N ILE A 155 -12.72 -22.17 1.92
CA ILE A 155 -11.28 -22.39 2.13
C ILE A 155 -10.78 -21.48 3.26
N MET A 156 -11.22 -20.23 3.30
CA MET A 156 -10.83 -19.27 4.32
C MET A 156 -11.33 -19.64 5.71
N GLU A 157 -12.56 -20.12 5.82
CA GLU A 157 -13.13 -20.56 7.07
C GLU A 157 -12.38 -21.77 7.63
N HIS A 158 -12.04 -22.73 6.78
CA HIS A 158 -11.23 -23.89 7.14
C HIS A 158 -9.83 -23.46 7.65
N ASP A 159 -9.15 -22.57 6.91
CA ASP A 159 -7.84 -22.04 7.29
C ASP A 159 -7.89 -21.26 8.63
N SER A 160 -9.00 -20.54 8.88
CA SER A 160 -9.22 -19.82 10.14
C SER A 160 -9.33 -20.76 11.34
N GLN A 161 -10.09 -21.83 11.19
CA GLN A 161 -10.28 -22.83 12.25
C GLN A 161 -8.99 -23.59 12.55
N GLU A 162 -8.21 -23.96 11.53
CA GLU A 162 -6.95 -24.68 11.71
C GLU A 162 -5.84 -23.82 12.35
N LYS A 163 -5.78 -22.53 12.00
CA LYS A 163 -4.67 -21.62 12.39
C LYS A 163 -5.01 -20.69 13.54
N GLY A 164 -6.24 -20.70 14.05
CA GLY A 164 -6.69 -19.85 15.15
C GLY A 164 -6.68 -18.34 14.83
N GLN A 165 -6.68 -17.98 13.55
CA GLN A 165 -6.76 -16.58 13.13
C GLN A 165 -8.22 -16.12 13.05
N ALA A 166 -8.46 -14.85 13.39
CA ALA A 166 -9.81 -14.30 13.26
C ALA A 166 -10.24 -14.29 11.78
N PHE A 167 -11.37 -14.92 11.48
CA PHE A 167 -11.93 -15.02 10.13
C PHE A 167 -12.07 -13.66 9.42
N GLN A 168 -12.32 -12.60 10.18
CA GLN A 168 -12.43 -11.22 9.66
C GLN A 168 -11.12 -10.70 9.06
N ASP A 169 -9.98 -11.03 9.66
CA ASP A 169 -8.67 -10.63 9.12
C ASP A 169 -8.37 -11.37 7.81
N ILE A 170 -8.73 -12.66 7.76
CA ILE A 170 -8.55 -13.49 6.57
C ILE A 170 -9.37 -12.94 5.40
N GLN A 171 -10.60 -12.51 5.63
CA GLN A 171 -11.45 -11.93 4.59
C GLN A 171 -10.91 -10.62 4.04
N GLY A 172 -10.43 -9.74 4.90
CA GLY A 172 -9.72 -8.53 4.49
C GLY A 172 -8.47 -8.84 3.67
N ASP A 173 -7.71 -9.84 4.11
CA ASP A 173 -6.51 -10.31 3.42
C ASP A 173 -6.80 -10.85 2.02
N VAL A 174 -7.90 -11.60 1.83
CA VAL A 174 -8.32 -12.09 0.51
C VAL A 174 -8.73 -10.93 -0.40
N TYR A 175 -9.46 -9.96 0.13
CA TYR A 175 -9.82 -8.78 -0.65
C TYR A 175 -8.58 -8.03 -1.13
N GLU A 176 -7.62 -7.80 -0.24
CA GLU A 176 -6.37 -7.16 -0.60
C GLU A 176 -5.51 -8.00 -1.56
N MET A 177 -5.53 -9.33 -1.43
CA MET A 177 -4.86 -10.22 -2.37
C MET A 177 -5.51 -10.13 -3.76
N LEU A 178 -6.85 -10.13 -3.83
CA LEU A 178 -7.58 -9.86 -5.08
C LEU A 178 -7.19 -8.54 -5.70
N LEU A 179 -7.14 -7.46 -4.91
CA LEU A 179 -6.66 -6.17 -5.39
C LEU A 179 -5.20 -6.24 -5.89
N SER A 180 -4.34 -7.06 -5.30
CA SER A 180 -2.94 -7.20 -5.73
C SER A 180 -2.78 -7.99 -7.03
N GLU A 181 -3.47 -9.11 -7.17
CA GLU A 181 -3.44 -9.94 -8.39
C GLU A 181 -3.99 -9.18 -9.61
N ILE A 182 -4.95 -8.32 -9.39
CA ILE A 182 -5.59 -7.53 -10.42
C ILE A 182 -4.71 -6.37 -10.87
N ALA A 183 -3.97 -5.78 -9.95
CA ALA A 183 -3.01 -4.74 -10.28
C ALA A 183 -1.87 -5.28 -11.17
N THR A 184 -1.50 -6.57 -11.05
CA THR A 184 -0.52 -7.22 -11.94
C THR A 184 -1.03 -7.43 -13.37
N ALA A 185 -2.35 -7.56 -13.57
CA ALA A 185 -2.95 -7.81 -14.87
C ALA A 185 -3.23 -6.55 -15.70
N GLY A 186 -3.19 -5.36 -15.10
CA GLY A 186 -3.57 -4.09 -15.76
C GLY A 186 -2.40 -3.15 -16.02
N LYS A 187 -2.23 -2.73 -17.26
CA LYS A 187 -1.26 -1.70 -17.68
C LYS A 187 -1.61 -0.28 -17.21
N ASN A 188 -2.58 -0.09 -16.31
CA ASN A 188 -3.13 1.20 -15.93
C ASN A 188 -2.52 1.78 -14.66
N GLY A 189 -1.20 1.77 -14.50
CA GLY A 189 -0.45 2.74 -13.69
C GLY A 189 -0.89 3.05 -12.24
N GLN A 190 -1.85 2.35 -11.68
CA GLN A 190 -2.28 2.54 -10.30
C GLN A 190 -1.39 1.66 -9.40
N PHE A 191 -0.44 2.31 -8.75
CA PHE A 191 0.54 1.68 -7.90
C PHE A 191 -0.08 1.34 -6.54
N ARG A 192 -0.05 0.05 -6.18
CA ARG A 192 -0.36 -0.35 -4.82
C ARG A 192 0.93 -0.46 -4.02
N THR A 193 0.96 0.18 -2.87
CA THR A 193 2.09 0.03 -1.94
C THR A 193 2.06 -1.37 -1.31
N PRO A 194 3.17 -2.12 -1.35
CA PRO A 194 3.27 -3.40 -0.69
C PRO A 194 2.97 -3.29 0.81
N ARG A 195 2.27 -4.29 1.38
CA ARG A 195 1.84 -4.27 2.79
C ARG A 195 2.99 -4.10 3.77
N HIS A 196 4.09 -4.80 3.55
CA HIS A 196 5.27 -4.70 4.41
C HIS A 196 5.87 -3.29 4.42
N ILE A 197 5.80 -2.55 3.32
CA ILE A 197 6.21 -1.13 3.26
C ILE A 197 5.21 -0.25 4.03
N ILE A 198 3.90 -0.51 3.92
CA ILE A 198 2.88 0.19 4.73
C ILE A 198 3.11 -0.04 6.23
N LYS A 199 3.40 -1.29 6.63
CA LYS A 199 3.73 -1.65 8.02
C LYS A 199 4.98 -0.93 8.49
N LEU A 200 6.06 -0.94 7.70
CA LEU A 200 7.29 -0.19 7.97
C LEU A 200 6.99 1.27 8.23
N MET A 201 6.25 1.93 7.33
CA MET A 201 5.92 3.35 7.47
C MET A 201 5.06 3.63 8.71
N ALA A 202 4.13 2.75 9.06
CA ALA A 202 3.32 2.86 10.27
C ALA A 202 4.18 2.75 11.55
N ASP A 203 5.17 1.84 11.58
CA ASP A 203 6.11 1.71 12.71
C ASP A 203 7.07 2.89 12.82
N LEU A 204 7.45 3.51 11.71
CA LEU A 204 8.26 4.73 11.72
C LEU A 204 7.50 5.94 12.27
N VAL A 205 6.22 6.11 11.88
CA VAL A 205 5.39 7.26 12.27
C VAL A 205 4.77 7.08 13.66
N ARG A 206 4.42 5.85 14.04
CA ARG A 206 3.75 5.50 15.31
C ARG A 206 2.45 6.30 15.54
N PRO A 207 1.45 6.17 14.67
CA PRO A 207 0.19 6.86 14.83
C PRO A 207 -0.50 6.44 16.13
N GLN A 208 -1.26 7.36 16.76
CA GLN A 208 -1.94 7.13 18.03
C GLN A 208 -3.43 7.35 17.91
N LEU A 209 -4.19 6.74 18.81
CA LEU A 209 -5.63 6.97 18.92
C LEU A 209 -5.92 8.46 19.13
N GLY A 210 -6.79 9.03 18.29
CA GLY A 210 -7.16 10.44 18.30
C GLY A 210 -6.34 11.32 17.34
N HIS A 211 -5.24 10.82 16.75
CA HIS A 211 -4.57 11.51 15.65
C HIS A 211 -5.49 11.52 14.42
N ARG A 212 -5.66 12.67 13.80
CA ARG A 212 -6.28 12.79 12.47
C ARG A 212 -5.25 12.36 11.42
N ILE A 213 -5.56 11.31 10.71
CA ILE A 213 -4.64 10.63 9.77
C ILE A 213 -5.18 10.77 8.36
N ALA A 214 -4.38 11.25 7.43
CA ALA A 214 -4.80 11.42 6.04
C ALA A 214 -3.89 10.72 5.04
N ASP A 215 -4.51 10.34 3.92
CA ASP A 215 -3.84 9.97 2.68
C ASP A 215 -4.47 10.76 1.51
N PRO A 216 -3.77 11.76 0.95
CA PRO A 216 -4.31 12.62 -0.11
C PRO A 216 -4.33 11.98 -1.51
N ALA A 217 -3.85 10.73 -1.65
CA ALA A 217 -3.86 9.93 -2.87
C ALA A 217 -4.09 8.45 -2.50
N CYS A 218 -5.20 8.18 -1.80
CA CYS A 218 -5.36 6.99 -0.96
C CYS A 218 -5.56 5.68 -1.74
N GLY A 219 -5.90 5.73 -3.01
CA GLY A 219 -6.19 4.54 -3.79
C GLY A 219 -7.23 3.65 -3.08
N SER A 220 -6.87 2.40 -2.80
CA SER A 220 -7.70 1.45 -2.05
C SER A 220 -7.70 1.63 -0.52
N GLY A 221 -7.10 2.69 0.02
CA GLY A 221 -7.08 2.99 1.45
C GLY A 221 -6.04 2.20 2.27
N GLY A 222 -5.00 1.67 1.61
CA GLY A 222 -4.01 0.80 2.25
C GLY A 222 -3.27 1.45 3.42
N PHE A 223 -2.85 2.71 3.31
CA PHE A 223 -2.19 3.44 4.42
C PHE A 223 -3.12 3.71 5.58
N LEU A 224 -4.38 4.03 5.31
CA LEU A 224 -5.39 4.24 6.36
C LEU A 224 -5.63 2.95 7.14
N LEU A 225 -5.72 1.82 6.43
CA LEU A 225 -5.84 0.50 7.05
C LEU A 225 -4.58 0.13 7.85
N GLY A 226 -3.38 0.41 7.32
CA GLY A 226 -2.13 0.15 8.02
C GLY A 226 -1.99 0.95 9.31
N ALA A 227 -2.38 2.23 9.29
CA ALA A 227 -2.44 3.08 10.49
C ALA A 227 -3.48 2.57 11.50
N TYR A 228 -4.66 2.19 11.03
CA TYR A 228 -5.71 1.59 11.85
C TYR A 228 -5.19 0.34 12.58
N GLN A 229 -4.62 -0.61 11.84
CA GLN A 229 -4.11 -1.86 12.39
C GLN A 229 -2.96 -1.64 13.39
N TYR A 230 -2.08 -0.67 13.12
CA TYR A 230 -1.02 -0.28 14.05
C TYR A 230 -1.60 0.22 15.38
N ILE A 231 -2.58 1.15 15.34
CA ILE A 231 -3.20 1.72 16.54
C ILE A 231 -3.92 0.64 17.35
N VAL A 232 -4.69 -0.23 16.69
CA VAL A 232 -5.38 -1.37 17.34
C VAL A 232 -4.38 -2.27 18.04
N THR A 233 -3.25 -2.56 17.39
CA THR A 233 -2.17 -3.37 17.97
C THR A 233 -1.58 -2.73 19.23
N GLU A 234 -1.29 -1.43 19.19
CA GLU A 234 -0.75 -0.72 20.33
C GLU A 234 -1.75 -0.63 21.50
N LEU A 235 -3.05 -0.50 21.20
CA LEU A 235 -4.10 -0.55 22.23
C LEU A 235 -4.19 -1.96 22.86
N ALA A 236 -4.11 -3.02 22.06
CA ALA A 236 -4.10 -4.39 22.55
C ALA A 236 -2.88 -4.67 23.43
N LYS A 237 -1.69 -4.22 23.04
CA LYS A 237 -0.47 -4.32 23.88
C LYS A 237 -0.65 -3.61 25.22
N LYS A 238 -1.19 -2.39 25.21
CA LYS A 238 -1.48 -1.61 26.43
C LYS A 238 -2.55 -2.28 27.32
N ALA A 239 -3.48 -3.01 26.73
CA ALA A 239 -4.49 -3.80 27.44
C ALA A 239 -3.94 -5.14 27.98
N GLY A 240 -2.66 -5.45 27.74
CA GLY A 240 -1.98 -6.64 28.28
C GLY A 240 -2.00 -7.86 27.39
N ALA A 241 -2.26 -7.73 26.09
CA ALA A 241 -2.10 -8.83 25.13
C ALA A 241 -0.62 -9.27 25.08
N LYS A 242 -0.35 -10.52 25.53
CA LYS A 242 1.03 -11.02 25.71
C LYS A 242 1.50 -11.94 24.60
N ASP A 243 0.57 -12.53 23.87
CA ASP A 243 0.87 -13.63 22.92
C ASP A 243 0.77 -13.19 21.45
N LEU A 244 1.09 -11.92 21.19
CA LEU A 244 1.12 -11.40 19.82
C LEU A 244 2.36 -11.92 19.11
N GLN A 245 2.16 -12.69 18.03
CA GLN A 245 3.25 -13.22 17.22
C GLN A 245 3.57 -12.29 16.05
N PRO A 246 4.83 -12.26 15.60
CA PRO A 246 5.19 -11.60 14.35
C PRO A 246 4.45 -12.24 13.16
N ASP A 247 4.04 -11.42 12.23
CA ASP A 247 3.51 -11.87 10.95
C ASP A 247 4.62 -12.34 9.98
N GLU A 248 4.26 -12.67 8.74
CA GLU A 248 5.19 -13.13 7.71
C GLU A 248 6.28 -12.11 7.34
N ASP A 249 6.06 -10.82 7.64
CA ASP A 249 7.00 -9.73 7.40
C ASP A 249 7.79 -9.35 8.67
N GLY A 250 7.56 -10.05 9.78
CA GLY A 250 8.21 -9.83 11.06
C GLY A 250 7.55 -8.75 11.93
N PHE A 251 6.48 -8.11 11.46
CA PHE A 251 5.79 -7.10 12.25
C PHE A 251 4.75 -7.73 13.18
N VAL A 252 4.75 -7.30 14.43
CA VAL A 252 3.72 -7.71 15.38
C VAL A 252 2.45 -6.92 15.11
N ARG A 253 1.38 -7.63 14.72
CA ARG A 253 0.06 -7.04 14.48
C ARG A 253 -1.02 -7.92 15.13
N THR A 254 -1.99 -7.25 15.77
CA THR A 254 -3.19 -7.93 16.26
C THR A 254 -4.27 -7.94 15.19
N SER A 255 -5.28 -8.79 15.40
CA SER A 255 -6.51 -8.77 14.61
C SER A 255 -7.15 -7.38 14.67
N VAL A 256 -7.68 -6.90 13.54
CA VAL A 256 -8.52 -5.69 13.50
C VAL A 256 -9.84 -5.89 14.26
N ALA A 257 -10.24 -7.15 14.48
CA ALA A 257 -11.41 -7.53 15.27
C ALA A 257 -11.12 -7.60 16.79
N ALA A 258 -9.86 -7.38 17.23
CA ALA A 258 -9.52 -7.42 18.66
C ALA A 258 -10.27 -6.33 19.42
N GLY A 259 -10.97 -6.74 20.49
CA GLY A 259 -11.94 -5.98 21.25
C GLY A 259 -11.54 -4.54 21.59
N LEU A 260 -11.87 -3.63 20.71
CA LEU A 260 -11.86 -2.21 21.00
C LEU A 260 -13.10 -1.87 21.81
N THR A 261 -12.95 -0.96 22.78
CA THR A 261 -14.13 -0.34 23.38
C THR A 261 -14.88 0.45 22.31
N GLU A 262 -16.21 0.53 22.38
CA GLU A 262 -17.03 1.33 21.44
C GLU A 262 -16.51 2.76 21.30
N LYS A 263 -16.07 3.37 22.40
CA LYS A 263 -15.48 4.71 22.38
C LYS A 263 -14.19 4.78 21.56
N ALA A 264 -13.28 3.82 21.71
CA ALA A 264 -12.03 3.78 20.96
C ALA A 264 -12.29 3.53 19.48
N GLN A 265 -13.24 2.65 19.16
CA GLN A 265 -13.67 2.38 17.78
C GLN A 265 -14.25 3.62 17.11
N ALA A 266 -15.16 4.33 17.79
CA ALA A 266 -15.75 5.57 17.27
C ALA A 266 -14.69 6.66 17.01
N ILE A 267 -13.73 6.87 17.93
CA ILE A 267 -12.64 7.82 17.75
C ILE A 267 -11.79 7.42 16.55
N LEU A 268 -11.43 6.15 16.43
CA LEU A 268 -10.54 5.66 15.38
C LEU A 268 -11.18 5.75 13.99
N GLN A 269 -12.47 5.38 13.87
CA GLN A 269 -13.22 5.51 12.61
C GLN A 269 -13.34 6.98 12.17
N ALA A 270 -13.57 7.90 13.10
CA ALA A 270 -13.65 9.34 12.82
C ALA A 270 -12.28 10.01 12.51
N SER A 271 -11.18 9.27 12.65
CA SER A 271 -9.81 9.82 12.56
C SER A 271 -9.12 9.57 11.22
N LEU A 272 -9.69 8.76 10.34
CA LEU A 272 -9.08 8.33 9.07
C LEU A 272 -9.71 9.07 7.89
N PHE A 273 -8.89 9.71 7.05
CA PHE A 273 -9.34 10.51 5.91
C PHE A 273 -8.58 10.13 4.65
N GLY A 274 -9.31 9.77 3.60
CA GLY A 274 -8.74 9.41 2.30
C GLY A 274 -9.30 10.28 1.17
N TYR A 275 -8.45 10.61 0.22
CA TYR A 275 -8.87 11.34 -0.97
C TYR A 275 -8.29 10.69 -2.22
N ASP A 276 -9.09 10.60 -3.27
CA ASP A 276 -8.64 10.16 -4.60
C ASP A 276 -9.41 10.87 -5.71
N ILE A 277 -8.79 11.02 -6.86
CA ILE A 277 -9.40 11.61 -8.07
C ILE A 277 -10.09 10.56 -8.95
N ASP A 278 -9.96 9.30 -8.64
CA ASP A 278 -10.63 8.20 -9.34
C ASP A 278 -11.81 7.70 -8.51
N SER A 279 -13.02 7.88 -9.02
CA SER A 279 -14.25 7.47 -8.34
C SER A 279 -14.34 5.96 -8.11
N THR A 280 -13.71 5.14 -8.95
CA THR A 280 -13.62 3.69 -8.76
C THR A 280 -12.72 3.37 -7.58
N MET A 281 -11.57 4.04 -7.48
CA MET A 281 -10.67 3.86 -6.33
C MET A 281 -11.33 4.30 -5.02
N VAL A 282 -12.08 5.40 -5.01
CA VAL A 282 -12.85 5.81 -3.84
C VAL A 282 -13.84 4.71 -3.41
N ARG A 283 -14.59 4.11 -4.33
CA ARG A 283 -15.52 3.01 -4.01
C ARG A 283 -14.78 1.78 -3.50
N LEU A 284 -13.67 1.40 -4.15
CA LEU A 284 -12.84 0.27 -3.73
C LEU A 284 -12.26 0.50 -2.33
N GLY A 285 -11.77 1.71 -2.05
CA GLY A 285 -11.24 2.08 -0.73
C GLY A 285 -12.31 2.06 0.35
N LEU A 286 -13.50 2.60 0.09
CA LEU A 286 -14.63 2.54 1.01
C LEU A 286 -14.98 1.09 1.37
N MET A 287 -15.14 0.24 0.35
CA MET A 287 -15.45 -1.18 0.57
C MET A 287 -14.31 -1.91 1.28
N ASN A 288 -13.05 -1.61 0.95
CA ASN A 288 -11.89 -2.19 1.63
C ASN A 288 -11.91 -1.90 3.14
N LEU A 289 -12.09 -0.65 3.52
CA LEU A 289 -12.13 -0.27 4.93
C LEU A 289 -13.34 -0.89 5.64
N MET A 290 -14.51 -0.92 4.99
CA MET A 290 -15.72 -1.56 5.55
C MET A 290 -15.54 -3.07 5.75
N MET A 291 -14.84 -3.75 4.84
CA MET A 291 -14.52 -5.17 4.98
C MET A 291 -13.60 -5.46 6.17
N HIS A 292 -12.79 -4.47 6.57
CA HIS A 292 -11.94 -4.54 7.76
C HIS A 292 -12.62 -4.00 9.04
N GLY A 293 -13.94 -3.78 9.02
CA GLY A 293 -14.72 -3.41 10.20
C GLY A 293 -14.76 -1.90 10.51
N ILE A 294 -14.41 -1.06 9.55
CA ILE A 294 -14.62 0.38 9.64
C ILE A 294 -15.98 0.69 8.98
N ASP A 295 -17.03 0.82 9.79
CA ASP A 295 -18.42 0.87 9.29
C ASP A 295 -18.72 2.12 8.45
N GLU A 296 -18.12 3.27 8.79
CA GLU A 296 -18.31 4.55 8.12
C GLU A 296 -16.97 5.19 7.71
N PRO A 297 -16.28 4.62 6.70
CA PRO A 297 -14.98 5.13 6.29
C PRO A 297 -15.10 6.50 5.62
N ASN A 298 -14.11 7.36 5.87
CA ASN A 298 -14.08 8.74 5.40
C ASN A 298 -13.16 8.87 4.18
N ILE A 299 -13.55 8.24 3.07
CA ILE A 299 -12.88 8.41 1.77
C ILE A 299 -13.78 9.23 0.85
N ASP A 300 -13.22 10.24 0.19
CA ASP A 300 -13.96 11.16 -0.66
C ASP A 300 -13.26 11.38 -2.02
N TYR A 301 -14.06 11.68 -3.03
CA TYR A 301 -13.57 12.09 -4.34
C TYR A 301 -13.13 13.55 -4.28
N LYS A 302 -11.81 13.77 -4.31
CA LYS A 302 -11.21 15.12 -4.33
C LYS A 302 -9.89 15.12 -5.09
N ASP A 303 -9.70 16.10 -5.94
CA ASP A 303 -8.38 16.47 -6.44
C ASP A 303 -7.68 17.37 -5.42
N THR A 304 -6.80 16.77 -4.62
CA THR A 304 -6.11 17.47 -3.53
C THR A 304 -5.04 18.45 -3.99
N LEU A 305 -4.69 18.48 -5.28
CA LEU A 305 -3.78 19.45 -5.88
C LEU A 305 -4.51 20.62 -6.55
N SER A 306 -5.82 20.50 -6.74
CA SER A 306 -6.60 21.50 -7.47
C SER A 306 -6.88 22.76 -6.64
N LYS A 307 -7.17 23.85 -7.33
CA LYS A 307 -7.57 25.13 -6.71
C LYS A 307 -8.88 25.07 -5.93
N SER A 308 -9.70 24.04 -6.14
CA SER A 308 -10.92 23.81 -5.36
C SER A 308 -10.66 23.19 -3.99
N TYR A 309 -9.43 22.69 -3.74
CA TYR A 309 -9.07 22.06 -2.49
C TYR A 309 -8.54 23.09 -1.49
N SER A 310 -9.17 23.17 -0.31
CA SER A 310 -8.93 24.25 0.65
C SER A 310 -8.43 23.79 2.03
N GLU A 311 -8.26 22.48 2.24
CA GLU A 311 -7.81 21.99 3.54
C GLU A 311 -6.35 22.37 3.81
N GLU A 312 -6.07 22.88 5.00
CA GLU A 312 -4.74 23.28 5.45
C GLU A 312 -4.62 23.10 6.96
N ALA A 313 -3.51 22.52 7.41
CA ALA A 313 -3.22 22.31 8.84
C ALA A 313 -4.29 21.51 9.61
N GLU A 314 -4.81 20.45 8.98
CA GLU A 314 -5.91 19.64 9.52
C GLU A 314 -5.43 18.31 10.15
N TYR A 315 -4.26 17.79 9.77
CA TYR A 315 -3.86 16.43 10.09
C TYR A 315 -2.64 16.36 10.99
N ASP A 316 -2.68 15.40 11.91
CA ASP A 316 -1.56 15.07 12.79
C ASP A 316 -0.57 14.14 12.08
N ILE A 317 -1.09 13.24 11.22
CA ILE A 317 -0.31 12.28 10.45
C ILE A 317 -0.76 12.29 8.99
N VAL A 318 0.21 12.26 8.06
CA VAL A 318 -0.03 11.96 6.65
C VAL A 318 0.87 10.82 6.21
N MET A 319 0.28 9.75 5.70
CA MET A 319 0.99 8.62 5.10
C MET A 319 0.52 8.48 3.66
N ALA A 320 1.43 8.49 2.70
CA ALA A 320 1.02 8.50 1.30
C ALA A 320 2.09 7.90 0.37
N ASN A 321 1.60 7.34 -0.74
CA ASN A 321 2.40 7.00 -1.91
C ASN A 321 1.78 7.67 -3.15
N PRO A 322 2.00 8.98 -3.35
CA PRO A 322 1.42 9.69 -4.47
C PRO A 322 2.01 9.23 -5.81
N PRO A 323 1.36 9.54 -6.95
CA PRO A 323 1.86 9.19 -8.27
C PRO A 323 3.30 9.66 -8.50
N PHE A 324 4.15 8.76 -9.02
CA PHE A 324 5.58 9.04 -9.24
C PHE A 324 5.84 9.96 -10.43
N THR A 325 4.90 10.05 -11.35
CA THR A 325 4.96 10.90 -12.54
C THR A 325 3.58 11.43 -12.85
N GLY A 326 3.54 12.64 -13.36
CA GLY A 326 2.31 13.28 -13.80
C GLY A 326 2.47 14.79 -13.94
N SER A 327 1.48 15.38 -14.56
CA SER A 327 1.41 16.84 -14.68
C SER A 327 -0.04 17.29 -14.60
N ILE A 328 -0.28 18.32 -13.83
CA ILE A 328 -1.56 19.00 -13.74
C ILE A 328 -1.53 20.27 -14.60
N ASP A 329 -2.68 20.65 -15.16
CA ASP A 329 -2.78 21.92 -15.88
C ASP A 329 -2.46 23.08 -14.93
N LYS A 330 -1.61 23.99 -15.39
CA LYS A 330 -1.17 25.13 -14.60
C LYS A 330 -2.33 26.01 -14.08
N GLY A 331 -3.41 26.10 -14.84
CA GLY A 331 -4.60 26.84 -14.48
C GLY A 331 -5.44 26.21 -13.36
N ASP A 332 -5.23 24.92 -13.09
CA ASP A 332 -5.98 24.16 -12.10
C ASP A 332 -5.21 23.94 -10.78
N ILE A 333 -3.91 24.26 -10.75
CA ILE A 333 -3.08 24.11 -9.54
C ILE A 333 -3.59 25.00 -8.43
N ASN A 334 -3.65 24.46 -7.22
CA ASN A 334 -3.97 25.20 -6.01
C ASN A 334 -2.98 26.39 -5.83
N GLU A 335 -3.53 27.59 -5.75
CA GLU A 335 -2.74 28.84 -5.66
C GLU A 335 -1.83 28.90 -4.42
N ASN A 336 -2.11 28.08 -3.42
CA ASN A 336 -1.29 27.97 -2.22
C ASN A 336 -0.03 27.08 -2.42
N LEU A 337 0.08 26.34 -3.53
CA LEU A 337 1.27 25.57 -3.89
C LEU A 337 2.27 26.50 -4.60
N THR A 338 3.42 26.72 -3.98
CA THR A 338 4.37 27.79 -4.33
C THR A 338 5.68 27.30 -4.95
N VAL A 339 5.91 25.99 -5.00
CA VAL A 339 7.15 25.40 -5.57
C VAL A 339 7.32 25.70 -7.06
N GLY A 340 6.25 26.10 -7.75
CA GLY A 340 6.33 26.63 -9.12
C GLY A 340 6.56 25.58 -10.18
N THR A 341 5.85 24.48 -10.10
CA THR A 341 5.92 23.34 -11.04
C THR A 341 4.52 22.84 -11.39
N THR A 342 4.42 22.05 -12.47
CA THR A 342 3.23 21.26 -12.81
C THR A 342 3.40 19.78 -12.47
N LYS A 343 4.59 19.37 -12.02
CA LYS A 343 4.92 17.98 -11.72
C LYS A 343 4.23 17.51 -10.44
N THR A 344 3.39 16.51 -10.56
CA THR A 344 2.55 16.02 -9.47
C THR A 344 3.36 15.48 -8.29
N GLU A 345 4.48 14.81 -8.54
CA GLU A 345 5.36 14.26 -7.50
C GLU A 345 5.93 15.34 -6.56
N LEU A 346 6.16 16.56 -7.04
CA LEU A 346 6.62 17.68 -6.21
C LEU A 346 5.45 18.38 -5.51
N LEU A 347 4.35 18.58 -6.25
CA LEU A 347 3.15 19.25 -5.72
C LEU A 347 2.52 18.44 -4.56
N PHE A 348 2.52 17.11 -4.63
CA PHE A 348 2.02 16.27 -3.54
C PHE A 348 2.84 16.44 -2.26
N VAL A 349 4.17 16.50 -2.34
CA VAL A 349 5.01 16.70 -1.14
C VAL A 349 4.76 18.08 -0.52
N GLU A 350 4.64 19.13 -1.33
CA GLU A 350 4.28 20.47 -0.83
C GLU A 350 2.88 20.48 -0.23
N ASN A 351 1.90 19.85 -0.88
CA ASN A 351 0.54 19.75 -0.36
C ASN A 351 0.49 18.99 0.98
N ILE A 352 1.21 17.86 1.10
CA ILE A 352 1.32 17.11 2.34
C ILE A 352 1.88 17.98 3.48
N TYR A 353 2.94 18.76 3.20
CA TYR A 353 3.45 19.73 4.18
C TYR A 353 2.35 20.73 4.59
N ARG A 354 1.52 21.21 3.67
CA ARG A 354 0.44 22.15 3.99
C ARG A 354 -0.66 21.52 4.83
N LEU A 355 -1.03 20.28 4.51
CA LEU A 355 -2.06 19.50 5.21
C LEU A 355 -1.73 19.24 6.68
N LEU A 356 -0.44 19.10 7.02
CA LEU A 356 -0.01 18.88 8.39
C LEU A 356 -0.28 20.08 9.29
N LYS A 357 -0.74 19.79 10.51
CA LYS A 357 -0.63 20.73 11.64
C LYS A 357 0.83 21.00 11.99
N LYS A 358 1.13 22.06 12.71
CA LYS A 358 2.44 22.21 13.36
C LYS A 358 2.63 21.07 14.36
N GLY A 359 3.77 20.41 14.32
CA GLY A 359 4.05 19.18 15.09
C GLY A 359 3.51 17.90 14.44
N GLY A 360 2.73 18.01 13.34
CA GLY A 360 2.26 16.86 12.57
C GLY A 360 3.38 16.24 11.73
N THR A 361 3.31 14.93 11.51
CA THR A 361 4.35 14.15 10.84
C THR A 361 3.83 13.52 9.56
N ALA A 362 4.63 13.59 8.50
CA ALA A 362 4.39 12.86 7.26
C ALA A 362 5.43 11.77 7.02
N CYS A 363 4.97 10.68 6.45
CA CYS A 363 5.79 9.62 5.89
C CYS A 363 5.33 9.38 4.45
N VAL A 364 6.13 9.78 3.47
CA VAL A 364 5.74 9.80 2.06
C VAL A 364 6.75 9.12 1.18
N ILE A 365 6.26 8.31 0.23
CA ILE A 365 7.09 7.67 -0.78
C ILE A 365 7.21 8.61 -1.97
N VAL A 366 8.45 8.81 -2.43
CA VAL A 366 8.77 9.64 -3.59
C VAL A 366 9.71 8.91 -4.53
N PRO A 367 9.69 9.18 -5.85
CA PRO A 367 10.76 8.74 -6.74
C PRO A 367 12.09 9.41 -6.34
N GLN A 368 13.19 8.67 -6.41
CA GLN A 368 14.50 9.22 -5.98
C GLN A 368 14.91 10.49 -6.71
N GLY A 369 14.38 10.73 -7.92
CA GLY A 369 14.58 11.98 -8.65
C GLY A 369 14.20 13.24 -7.86
N VAL A 370 13.30 13.15 -6.88
CA VAL A 370 12.95 14.26 -5.97
C VAL A 370 14.14 14.66 -5.10
N LEU A 371 15.00 13.68 -4.73
CA LEU A 371 16.12 13.89 -3.81
C LEU A 371 17.26 14.71 -4.43
N PHE A 372 17.51 14.58 -5.74
CA PHE A 372 18.68 15.17 -6.42
C PHE A 372 18.36 15.98 -7.68
N GLY A 373 17.10 16.04 -8.10
CA GLY A 373 16.73 16.79 -9.31
C GLY A 373 17.28 18.22 -9.31
N SER A 374 17.87 18.64 -10.45
CA SER A 374 18.59 19.93 -10.57
C SER A 374 17.69 21.13 -10.84
N GLY A 375 16.40 20.92 -11.15
CA GLY A 375 15.45 21.99 -11.45
C GLY A 375 15.15 22.89 -10.24
N LYS A 376 14.85 24.17 -10.47
CA LYS A 376 14.52 25.14 -9.40
C LYS A 376 13.42 24.64 -8.45
N ALA A 377 12.39 24.02 -8.98
CA ALA A 377 11.29 23.47 -8.18
C ALA A 377 11.74 22.32 -7.25
N PHE A 378 12.61 21.43 -7.73
CA PHE A 378 13.18 20.36 -6.92
C PHE A 378 14.00 20.92 -5.75
N LYS A 379 14.89 21.88 -6.04
CA LYS A 379 15.68 22.55 -4.99
C LYS A 379 14.79 23.26 -4.00
N ALA A 380 13.80 24.05 -4.46
CA ALA A 380 12.89 24.79 -3.59
C ALA A 380 12.10 23.85 -2.66
N LEU A 381 11.66 22.68 -3.15
CA LEU A 381 10.98 21.68 -2.35
C LEU A 381 11.90 21.13 -1.25
N ARG A 382 13.13 20.71 -1.58
CA ARG A 382 14.10 20.19 -0.61
C ARG A 382 14.51 21.26 0.42
N GLU A 383 14.71 22.49 -0.03
CA GLU A 383 14.97 23.63 0.86
C GLU A 383 13.80 23.88 1.83
N MET A 384 12.56 23.76 1.35
CA MET A 384 11.36 23.85 2.18
C MET A 384 11.35 22.72 3.23
N LEU A 385 11.61 21.48 2.83
CA LEU A 385 11.63 20.34 3.75
C LEU A 385 12.69 20.48 4.86
N VAL A 386 13.88 20.93 4.51
CA VAL A 386 14.99 21.09 5.48
C VAL A 386 14.79 22.30 6.39
N ASN A 387 14.30 23.43 5.85
CA ASN A 387 14.21 24.67 6.61
C ASN A 387 12.89 24.81 7.38
N ARG A 388 11.77 24.30 6.85
CA ARG A 388 10.45 24.45 7.48
C ARG A 388 9.96 23.22 8.22
N CYS A 389 10.54 22.06 7.92
CA CYS A 389 10.26 20.83 8.62
C CYS A 389 11.52 20.30 9.30
N ASP A 390 11.34 19.52 10.35
CA ASP A 390 12.34 18.59 10.86
C ASP A 390 12.31 17.36 9.95
N LEU A 391 13.20 17.33 8.95
CA LEU A 391 13.39 16.18 8.05
C LEU A 391 14.17 15.11 8.79
N LYS A 392 13.45 14.17 9.38
CA LYS A 392 14.00 13.15 10.27
C LYS A 392 14.76 12.06 9.55
N ALA A 393 14.23 11.61 8.39
CA ALA A 393 14.84 10.49 7.67
C ALA A 393 14.62 10.57 6.16
N VAL A 394 15.61 10.05 5.44
CA VAL A 394 15.56 9.68 4.03
C VAL A 394 15.98 8.21 3.92
N ILE A 395 15.04 7.33 3.58
CA ILE A 395 15.28 5.89 3.43
C ILE A 395 15.18 5.56 1.95
N THR A 396 16.30 5.22 1.33
CA THR A 396 16.31 4.82 -0.08
C THR A 396 15.89 3.38 -0.23
N MET A 397 15.03 3.10 -1.21
CA MET A 397 14.57 1.76 -1.54
C MET A 397 15.08 1.36 -2.93
N PRO A 398 15.52 0.10 -3.10
CA PRO A 398 16.05 -0.36 -4.39
C PRO A 398 14.98 -0.40 -5.47
N SER A 399 15.39 -0.35 -6.72
CA SER A 399 14.49 -0.61 -7.84
C SER A 399 13.95 -2.04 -7.73
N GLY A 400 12.65 -2.22 -7.99
CA GLY A 400 12.00 -3.52 -7.87
C GLY A 400 11.07 -3.68 -6.67
N VAL A 401 11.15 -2.85 -5.61
CA VAL A 401 10.21 -2.87 -4.50
C VAL A 401 8.75 -2.71 -4.98
N PHE A 402 8.54 -1.89 -6.00
CA PHE A 402 7.22 -1.62 -6.60
C PHE A 402 6.93 -2.41 -7.89
N LYS A 403 7.75 -3.41 -8.22
CA LYS A 403 7.45 -4.27 -9.36
C LYS A 403 6.22 -5.14 -9.09
N PRO A 404 5.46 -5.50 -10.14
CA PRO A 404 5.69 -5.18 -11.56
C PRO A 404 5.22 -3.78 -11.99
N TYR A 405 4.75 -2.93 -11.08
CA TYR A 405 4.13 -1.63 -11.42
C TYR A 405 5.12 -0.56 -11.81
N ALA A 406 6.22 -0.45 -11.06
CA ALA A 406 7.27 0.52 -11.31
C ALA A 406 8.66 -0.10 -11.08
N GLY A 407 9.54 0.10 -12.07
CA GLY A 407 10.96 -0.28 -11.97
C GLY A 407 11.86 0.87 -11.50
N VAL A 408 11.27 1.96 -10.97
CA VAL A 408 12.03 3.13 -10.52
C VAL A 408 12.48 2.96 -9.07
N SER A 409 13.67 3.45 -8.76
CA SER A 409 14.13 3.58 -7.39
C SER A 409 13.36 4.68 -6.67
N THR A 410 12.95 4.40 -5.45
CA THR A 410 12.12 5.29 -4.63
C THR A 410 12.79 5.57 -3.28
N ALA A 411 12.24 6.51 -2.54
CA ALA A 411 12.66 6.78 -1.19
C ALA A 411 11.46 7.12 -0.30
N ILE A 412 11.59 6.85 0.98
CA ILE A 412 10.67 7.32 2.02
C ILE A 412 11.25 8.59 2.61
N LEU A 413 10.44 9.65 2.63
CA LEU A 413 10.73 10.88 3.37
C LEU A 413 9.88 10.90 4.64
N LEU A 414 10.53 11.09 5.78
CA LEU A 414 9.87 11.22 7.07
C LEU A 414 10.19 12.59 7.66
N PHE A 415 9.18 13.44 7.81
CA PHE A 415 9.36 14.80 8.30
C PHE A 415 8.22 15.28 9.19
N THR A 416 8.53 16.17 10.13
CA THR A 416 7.57 16.83 11.02
C THR A 416 7.52 18.32 10.69
N LYS A 417 6.33 18.88 10.49
CA LYS A 417 6.14 20.30 10.22
C LYS A 417 6.42 21.15 11.47
N VAL A 418 7.37 22.06 11.37
CA VAL A 418 7.73 23.01 12.44
C VAL A 418 7.20 24.40 12.11
N TRP A 419 7.58 24.92 10.96
CA TRP A 419 7.15 26.25 10.47
C TRP A 419 5.98 26.12 9.50
N GLY A 420 4.96 26.94 9.70
CA GLY A 420 3.84 27.03 8.74
C GLY A 420 4.21 27.84 7.49
N PRO A 421 3.39 27.82 6.42
CA PRO A 421 3.68 28.51 5.17
C PRO A 421 3.90 30.03 5.32
N LYS A 422 3.21 30.66 6.29
CA LYS A 422 3.26 32.11 6.56
C LYS A 422 4.24 32.49 7.67
N ASP A 423 4.88 31.50 8.31
CA ASP A 423 5.81 31.79 9.40
C ASP A 423 7.13 32.35 8.84
N LYS A 424 7.73 33.28 9.59
CA LYS A 424 9.08 33.72 9.34
C LYS A 424 10.05 32.66 9.90
N VAL A 425 10.75 31.96 9.02
CA VAL A 425 11.79 31.00 9.40
C VAL A 425 12.98 31.81 9.97
N THR A 426 13.31 31.58 11.24
CA THR A 426 14.43 32.24 11.92
C THR A 426 15.67 31.35 11.95
N GLN A 427 15.47 30.03 11.88
CA GLN A 427 16.50 29.00 11.77
C GLN A 427 15.92 27.79 11.05
N ALA A 428 16.75 26.98 10.43
CA ALA A 428 16.33 25.71 9.88
C ALA A 428 15.70 24.82 10.96
N ALA A 429 14.63 24.11 10.62
CA ALA A 429 13.94 23.25 11.57
C ALA A 429 14.64 21.89 11.72
N THR A 430 15.33 21.44 10.68
CA THR A 430 16.15 20.24 10.68
C THR A 430 17.51 20.53 11.32
N GLU A 431 17.96 19.68 12.23
CA GLU A 431 19.32 19.69 12.77
C GLU A 431 20.21 18.68 12.05
N ASN A 432 19.75 17.43 11.98
CA ASN A 432 20.42 16.34 11.30
C ASN A 432 19.39 15.50 10.53
N VAL A 433 19.77 14.97 9.37
CA VAL A 433 18.96 14.02 8.61
C VAL A 433 19.57 12.63 8.73
N TRP A 434 18.76 11.66 9.11
CA TRP A 434 19.14 10.26 9.13
C TRP A 434 18.92 9.63 7.76
N PHE A 435 19.97 9.05 7.19
CA PHE A 435 19.94 8.34 5.92
C PHE A 435 20.04 6.85 6.16
N TYR A 436 19.26 6.07 5.40
CA TYR A 436 19.34 4.61 5.39
C TYR A 436 19.26 4.08 3.96
N GLU A 437 20.16 3.16 3.62
CA GLU A 437 20.16 2.44 2.35
C GLU A 437 19.50 1.07 2.52
N MET A 438 18.20 0.97 2.18
CA MET A 438 17.53 -0.32 2.10
C MET A 438 18.07 -1.11 0.91
N GLN A 439 18.55 -2.31 1.15
CA GLN A 439 19.05 -3.24 0.12
C GLN A 439 18.03 -4.31 -0.22
N ALA A 440 17.23 -4.74 0.76
CA ALA A 440 16.22 -5.78 0.60
C ALA A 440 14.99 -5.50 1.48
N ASP A 441 13.81 -5.80 0.96
CA ASP A 441 12.54 -5.68 1.67
C ASP A 441 11.92 -7.04 2.03
N GLY A 442 12.71 -8.12 1.96
CA GLY A 442 12.26 -9.48 2.25
C GLY A 442 11.57 -10.18 1.07
N TYR A 443 11.61 -9.57 -0.12
CA TYR A 443 11.05 -10.12 -1.35
C TYR A 443 12.06 -10.01 -2.50
N SER A 444 11.92 -10.89 -3.52
CA SER A 444 12.74 -10.76 -4.72
C SER A 444 12.44 -9.44 -5.45
N LEU A 445 13.48 -8.82 -6.03
CA LEU A 445 13.35 -7.53 -6.72
C LEU A 445 12.99 -7.69 -8.22
N ASP A 446 12.57 -8.89 -8.63
CA ASP A 446 12.03 -9.20 -9.96
C ASP A 446 10.50 -8.99 -10.01
N ASP A 447 9.92 -9.24 -11.18
CA ASP A 447 8.47 -9.04 -11.40
C ASP A 447 7.59 -10.04 -10.61
N LYS A 448 8.16 -11.13 -10.11
CA LYS A 448 7.43 -12.14 -9.33
C LYS A 448 7.24 -11.75 -7.87
N ARG A 449 8.14 -10.91 -7.33
CA ARG A 449 8.07 -10.47 -5.93
C ARG A 449 7.89 -11.63 -4.94
N SER A 450 8.66 -12.70 -5.14
CA SER A 450 8.59 -13.89 -4.29
C SER A 450 9.20 -13.61 -2.92
N LYS A 451 8.53 -14.07 -1.85
CA LYS A 451 9.05 -13.97 -0.48
C LYS A 451 10.41 -14.65 -0.39
N GLN A 452 11.38 -13.96 0.20
CA GLN A 452 12.72 -14.45 0.49
C GLN A 452 12.82 -14.92 1.95
N GLU A 453 13.88 -15.64 2.28
CA GLU A 453 14.19 -15.99 3.66
C GLU A 453 14.51 -14.73 4.47
N GLY A 454 13.93 -14.61 5.66
CA GLY A 454 14.06 -13.45 6.52
C GLY A 454 13.14 -12.29 6.13
N TYR A 455 13.44 -11.11 6.66
CA TYR A 455 12.60 -9.91 6.55
C TYR A 455 13.29 -8.76 5.79
N GLY A 456 14.45 -9.02 5.19
CA GLY A 456 15.28 -7.96 4.63
C GLY A 456 15.68 -6.95 5.70
N ASP A 457 15.71 -5.67 5.32
CA ASP A 457 16.10 -4.57 6.20
C ASP A 457 14.94 -3.96 7.01
N LEU A 458 13.71 -4.47 6.87
CA LEU A 458 12.50 -3.81 7.39
C LEU A 458 12.56 -3.55 8.90
N LEU A 459 12.88 -4.57 9.69
CA LEU A 459 12.92 -4.45 11.15
C LEU A 459 14.17 -3.69 11.62
N ASP A 460 15.27 -3.82 10.89
CA ASP A 460 16.49 -3.06 11.16
C ASP A 460 16.25 -1.56 10.99
N ILE A 461 15.59 -1.15 9.89
CA ILE A 461 15.22 0.26 9.67
C ILE A 461 14.41 0.81 10.84
N VAL A 462 13.40 0.08 11.32
CA VAL A 462 12.58 0.52 12.46
C VAL A 462 13.43 0.67 13.72
N THR A 463 14.27 -0.32 14.01
CA THR A 463 15.12 -0.34 15.20
C THR A 463 16.12 0.82 15.15
N GLN A 464 16.92 0.91 14.09
CA GLN A 464 17.96 1.93 13.96
C GLN A 464 17.38 3.35 13.92
N PHE A 465 16.22 3.54 13.24
CA PHE A 465 15.57 4.84 13.21
C PHE A 465 15.13 5.31 14.60
N HIS A 466 14.55 4.44 15.43
CA HIS A 466 14.10 4.82 16.77
C HIS A 466 15.23 4.91 17.80
N GLU A 467 16.35 4.22 17.58
CA GLU A 467 17.55 4.25 18.40
C GLU A 467 18.63 5.21 17.88
N ARG A 468 18.36 5.91 16.76
CA ARG A 468 19.33 6.79 16.11
C ARG A 468 19.93 7.81 17.06
N ASN A 469 21.23 8.04 16.90
CA ASN A 469 22.00 8.91 17.76
C ASN A 469 23.06 9.67 16.93
N GLU A 470 23.03 10.99 16.98
CA GLU A 470 23.91 11.88 16.21
C GLU A 470 25.40 11.75 16.56
N GLU A 471 25.74 11.28 17.76
CA GLU A 471 27.12 11.03 18.15
C GLU A 471 27.67 9.67 17.67
N LYS A 472 26.77 8.71 17.42
CA LYS A 472 27.13 7.33 17.04
C LYS A 472 26.97 7.06 15.55
N ASP A 473 25.95 7.65 14.92
CA ASP A 473 25.61 7.38 13.52
C ASP A 473 26.40 8.29 12.56
N THR A 474 27.73 8.32 12.74
CA THR A 474 28.65 9.19 11.99
C THR A 474 29.42 8.45 10.89
N ASP A 475 29.39 7.11 10.88
CA ASP A 475 30.10 6.28 9.90
C ASP A 475 29.39 6.33 8.53
N ARG A 476 29.98 7.05 7.59
CA ARG A 476 29.46 7.24 6.24
C ARG A 476 29.59 6.00 5.34
N THR A 477 30.31 4.98 5.76
CA THR A 477 30.44 3.70 5.05
C THR A 477 29.33 2.72 5.42
N ALA A 478 28.65 2.95 6.54
CA ALA A 478 27.56 2.10 7.03
C ALA A 478 26.28 2.20 6.18
N LYS A 479 25.33 1.28 6.39
CA LYS A 479 24.00 1.32 5.77
C LYS A 479 23.20 2.57 6.18
N TRP A 480 23.45 3.10 7.37
CA TRP A 480 22.79 4.29 7.89
C TRP A 480 23.80 5.23 8.56
N PHE A 481 23.51 6.49 8.45
CA PHE A 481 24.31 7.56 9.08
C PHE A 481 23.51 8.85 9.17
N MET A 482 23.97 9.78 9.97
CA MET A 482 23.40 11.12 10.08
C MET A 482 24.24 12.16 9.33
N VAL A 483 23.54 13.12 8.73
CA VAL A 483 24.15 14.25 8.01
C VAL A 483 23.66 15.55 8.63
N PRO A 484 24.56 16.41 9.11
CA PRO A 484 24.19 17.72 9.64
C PRO A 484 23.51 18.61 8.58
N GLN A 485 22.50 19.36 8.99
CA GLN A 485 21.80 20.30 8.13
C GLN A 485 22.76 21.29 7.45
N ALA A 486 23.76 21.76 8.16
CA ALA A 486 24.75 22.70 7.62
C ALA A 486 25.49 22.14 6.39
N GLU A 487 25.78 20.83 6.37
CA GLU A 487 26.40 20.15 5.24
C GLU A 487 25.40 20.05 4.06
N ILE A 488 24.14 19.73 4.34
CA ILE A 488 23.09 19.64 3.31
C ILE A 488 22.83 21.00 2.67
N ALA A 489 22.79 22.06 3.45
CA ALA A 489 22.54 23.42 3.00
C ALA A 489 23.76 24.12 2.38
N ASP A 490 24.94 23.50 2.47
CA ASP A 490 26.16 24.02 1.84
C ASP A 490 25.93 24.28 0.34
N GLU A 491 26.53 25.31 -0.20
CA GLU A 491 26.35 25.73 -1.62
C GLU A 491 26.75 24.58 -2.57
N LYS A 492 27.77 23.80 -2.22
CA LYS A 492 28.26 22.64 -2.98
C LYS A 492 27.21 21.53 -3.05
N ASN A 493 26.49 21.30 -1.97
CA ASN A 493 25.47 20.25 -1.87
C ASN A 493 24.08 20.74 -2.29
N SER A 494 23.79 22.03 -2.15
CA SER A 494 22.58 22.66 -2.70
C SER A 494 21.28 21.93 -2.31
N TYR A 495 21.16 21.51 -1.06
CA TYR A 495 20.06 20.72 -0.53
C TYR A 495 19.85 19.38 -1.24
N ASP A 496 20.89 18.77 -1.78
CA ASP A 496 20.81 17.39 -2.28
C ASP A 496 20.50 16.45 -1.12
N LEU A 497 19.51 15.56 -1.30
CA LEU A 497 19.07 14.57 -0.32
C LEU A 497 19.34 13.14 -0.78
N SER A 498 20.14 12.95 -1.83
CA SER A 498 20.55 11.61 -2.25
C SER A 498 21.57 11.02 -1.27
N LEU A 499 21.36 9.77 -0.88
CA LEU A 499 22.26 9.06 0.02
C LEU A 499 23.69 9.00 -0.56
N SER A 500 23.83 8.74 -1.86
CA SER A 500 25.12 8.65 -2.55
C SER A 500 25.95 9.94 -2.50
N ARG A 501 25.33 11.09 -2.19
CA ARG A 501 26.02 12.36 -2.05
C ARG A 501 26.89 12.40 -0.79
N TYR A 502 26.49 11.65 0.24
CA TYR A 502 27.10 11.68 1.58
C TYR A 502 27.73 10.36 1.97
N LYS A 503 27.39 9.26 1.29
CA LYS A 503 27.98 7.95 1.57
C LYS A 503 29.42 7.91 1.07
N GLU A 504 30.28 7.27 1.86
CA GLU A 504 31.67 7.01 1.50
C GLU A 504 31.80 5.56 1.04
N ASP A 505 32.49 5.34 -0.09
CA ASP A 505 32.78 4.00 -0.57
C ASP A 505 33.95 3.41 0.21
N VAL A 506 33.79 2.19 0.69
CA VAL A 506 34.91 1.40 1.21
C VAL A 506 35.60 0.78 0.02
N PHE A 507 36.77 1.29 -0.32
CA PHE A 507 37.64 0.59 -1.24
C PHE A 507 38.31 -0.56 -0.50
N GLU A 508 37.75 -1.77 -0.61
CA GLU A 508 38.53 -2.96 -0.31
C GLU A 508 39.59 -3.06 -1.41
N GLU A 509 40.86 -2.97 -1.00
CA GLU A 509 41.96 -3.27 -1.89
C GLU A 509 41.86 -4.76 -2.24
N VAL A 510 41.27 -5.06 -3.39
CA VAL A 510 41.20 -6.43 -3.88
C VAL A 510 42.63 -6.78 -4.28
N GLU A 511 43.31 -7.58 -3.48
CA GLU A 511 44.53 -8.24 -3.90
C GLU A 511 44.18 -9.16 -5.06
N TYR A 512 44.46 -8.70 -6.28
CA TYR A 512 44.32 -9.55 -7.43
C TYR A 512 45.48 -10.56 -7.45
N GLU A 513 45.14 -11.83 -7.61
CA GLU A 513 46.17 -12.84 -7.92
C GLU A 513 46.99 -12.35 -9.15
N GLU A 514 48.30 -12.55 -9.11
CA GLU A 514 49.14 -12.20 -10.23
C GLU A 514 48.61 -12.86 -11.54
N PRO A 515 48.56 -12.11 -12.65
CA PRO A 515 48.00 -12.63 -13.90
C PRO A 515 48.59 -13.97 -14.31
N GLY A 516 49.87 -14.24 -14.01
CA GLY A 516 50.54 -15.52 -14.25
C GLY A 516 49.88 -16.68 -13.52
N ILE A 517 49.50 -16.51 -12.26
CA ILE A 517 48.81 -17.52 -11.43
C ILE A 517 47.42 -17.83 -11.98
N ILE A 518 46.69 -16.79 -12.42
CA ILE A 518 45.37 -16.96 -13.03
C ILE A 518 45.49 -17.74 -14.34
N LEU A 519 46.49 -17.42 -15.18
CA LEU A 519 46.72 -18.11 -16.45
C LEU A 519 47.13 -19.58 -16.25
N GLU A 520 47.95 -19.88 -15.25
CA GLU A 520 48.30 -21.27 -14.89
C GLU A 520 47.06 -22.06 -14.47
N ARG A 521 46.19 -21.46 -13.65
CA ARG A 521 44.97 -22.10 -13.22
C ARG A 521 44.01 -22.34 -14.38
N LEU A 522 43.81 -21.36 -15.26
CA LEU A 522 42.98 -21.51 -16.45
C LEU A 522 43.50 -22.58 -17.40
N LEU A 523 44.81 -22.61 -17.63
CA LEU A 523 45.45 -23.66 -18.42
C LEU A 523 45.22 -25.05 -17.79
N LYS A 524 45.38 -25.18 -16.50
CA LYS A 524 45.17 -26.42 -15.77
C LYS A 524 43.71 -26.89 -15.81
N GLU A 525 42.76 -25.97 -15.73
CA GLU A 525 41.32 -26.28 -15.85
C GLU A 525 40.94 -26.73 -17.28
N GLU A 526 41.52 -26.12 -18.32
CA GLU A 526 41.22 -26.43 -19.73
C GLU A 526 41.90 -27.73 -20.22
N VAL A 527 43.08 -28.01 -19.74
CA VAL A 527 43.92 -29.12 -20.32
C VAL A 527 44.10 -30.26 -19.31
N GLY A 528 43.81 -30.03 -18.02
CA GLY A 528 44.10 -31.02 -16.97
C GLY A 528 45.59 -31.12 -16.65
N GLU A 529 46.04 -32.28 -16.17
CA GLU A 529 47.46 -32.55 -15.90
C GLU A 529 48.17 -33.05 -17.19
N VAL A 530 48.40 -32.15 -18.13
CA VAL A 530 49.14 -32.45 -19.39
C VAL A 530 50.54 -31.89 -19.27
N GLY A 531 51.55 -32.66 -19.70
CA GLY A 531 52.95 -32.23 -19.62
C GLY A 531 53.28 -31.11 -20.60
N ASP A 532 54.25 -30.24 -20.27
CA ASP A 532 54.68 -29.09 -21.05
C ASP A 532 55.04 -29.43 -22.52
N ASP A 533 55.54 -30.63 -22.77
CA ASP A 533 55.89 -31.11 -24.12
C ASP A 533 54.67 -31.36 -25.02
N GLU A 534 53.47 -31.56 -24.46
CA GLU A 534 52.23 -31.70 -25.22
C GLU A 534 51.55 -30.37 -25.46
N LEU A 535 51.62 -29.44 -24.50
CA LEU A 535 51.09 -28.08 -24.59
C LEU A 535 51.77 -27.29 -25.73
N VAL A 536 53.09 -27.47 -25.94
CA VAL A 536 53.85 -26.83 -27.01
C VAL A 536 53.37 -27.25 -28.42
N LYS A 537 52.67 -28.37 -28.53
CA LYS A 537 52.17 -28.88 -29.83
C LYS A 537 50.81 -28.28 -30.22
N VAL A 538 50.15 -27.52 -29.35
CA VAL A 538 48.85 -26.90 -29.65
C VAL A 538 49.05 -25.69 -30.55
N GLN A 539 48.49 -25.75 -31.79
CA GLN A 539 48.69 -24.72 -32.82
C GLN A 539 47.53 -23.72 -32.92
N SER A 540 46.38 -23.98 -32.31
CA SER A 540 45.21 -23.10 -32.37
C SER A 540 44.21 -23.36 -31.23
N GLY A 541 43.32 -22.41 -30.97
CA GLY A 541 42.26 -22.48 -29.94
C GLY A 541 42.64 -21.82 -28.64
N ILE A 542 41.73 -21.86 -27.66
CA ILE A 542 41.84 -21.16 -26.35
C ILE A 542 43.15 -21.49 -25.63
N VAL A 543 43.57 -22.73 -25.65
CA VAL A 543 44.83 -23.17 -25.01
C VAL A 543 46.04 -22.46 -25.63
N ARG A 544 46.06 -22.28 -26.95
CA ARG A 544 47.16 -21.54 -27.64
C ARG A 544 47.16 -20.07 -27.24
N GLU A 545 45.99 -19.44 -27.17
CA GLU A 545 45.86 -18.03 -26.77
C GLU A 545 46.28 -17.84 -25.29
N LEU A 546 45.94 -18.76 -24.39
CA LEU A 546 46.35 -18.73 -22.98
C LEU A 546 47.88 -18.88 -22.84
N LEU A 547 48.53 -19.75 -23.64
CA LEU A 547 50.00 -19.91 -23.68
C LEU A 547 50.71 -18.66 -24.21
N GLU A 548 50.14 -18.00 -25.23
CA GLU A 548 50.65 -16.73 -25.73
C GLU A 548 50.54 -15.61 -24.70
N LEU A 549 49.41 -15.53 -24.00
CA LEU A 549 49.21 -14.59 -22.88
C LEU A 549 50.19 -14.86 -21.74
N GLN A 550 50.43 -16.13 -21.39
CA GLN A 550 51.39 -16.52 -20.36
C GLN A 550 52.80 -16.07 -20.74
N GLY A 551 53.20 -16.18 -22.03
CA GLY A 551 54.48 -15.69 -22.54
C GLY A 551 54.64 -14.16 -22.56
N ILE A 552 53.53 -13.41 -22.46
CA ILE A 552 53.53 -11.94 -22.39
C ILE A 552 53.61 -11.47 -20.93
N VAL A 553 52.99 -12.20 -20.01
CA VAL A 553 52.85 -11.83 -18.59
C VAL A 553 54.02 -12.35 -17.73
N GLY A 554 54.63 -13.47 -18.12
CA GLY A 554 55.86 -14.00 -17.50
C GLY A 554 57.06 -13.49 -18.22
#